data_86b33cadb0264759adfd02f55e453a5c
#
_entry.id   86b33cadb0264759adfd02f55e453a5c
#
_cell.length_a   1.000
_cell.length_b   1.000
_cell.length_c   1.000
_cell.angle_alpha   90.00
_cell.angle_beta   90.00
_cell.angle_gamma   90.00
#
_symmetry.space_group_name_H-M   'P 1'
#
loop_
_entity.id
_entity.type
_entity.pdbx_description
1 polymer ?
#
loop_
_entity_poly.entity_id
_entity_poly.type
_entity_poly.pdbx_seq_one_letter_code
_entity_poly.pdbx_strand_id
1 'polypeptide(L)'
;NRISVVGIIRRVAPTLAFAPRDRASEWLGHGLRALAAAAIAALVFALAGPYRPEYEVEKVGRGAEIVLVLDRSRSMDQGFASGRAASAPRGTGPEALNYYFSQSPARLRDSKGKVARQLLGEFTARRPQDRFALIVFSTLPMRVLDFTARHEVIQAAIEAGNIGRGLSETNIGRALEVGMELFEDRPYNGSRIILLVSDGGDRMDPDTRERLSSLARKQ
;
A
#
# COMPACT_ATOMS: atom_id res chain seq x y z
N ASN A 1 -31.63 28.73 -34.35
CA ASN A 1 -30.75 29.74 -34.98
C ASN A 1 -29.31 29.54 -34.47
N ARG A 2 -28.57 28.67 -35.15
CA ARG A 2 -27.10 28.53 -34.93
C ARG A 2 -26.45 29.60 -35.82
N ILE A 3 -26.06 30.71 -35.22
CA ILE A 3 -25.23 31.69 -35.90
C ILE A 3 -23.83 31.10 -35.95
N SER A 4 -23.40 30.69 -37.14
CA SER A 4 -22.05 30.18 -37.36
C SER A 4 -21.05 31.31 -37.14
N VAL A 5 -20.02 31.08 -36.30
CA VAL A 5 -18.91 32.02 -36.05
C VAL A 5 -18.28 32.50 -37.37
N VAL A 6 -18.20 31.64 -38.36
CA VAL A 6 -17.72 31.96 -39.72
C VAL A 6 -18.61 33.02 -40.41
N GLY A 7 -19.94 33.00 -40.17
CA GLY A 7 -20.86 34.01 -40.71
C GLY A 7 -20.70 35.40 -40.10
N ILE A 8 -20.31 35.48 -38.83
CA ILE A 8 -20.04 36.73 -38.10
C ILE A 8 -18.74 37.38 -38.64
N ILE A 9 -17.67 36.58 -38.79
CA ILE A 9 -16.38 37.07 -39.27
C ILE A 9 -16.51 37.63 -40.69
N ARG A 10 -17.31 37.00 -41.55
CA ARG A 10 -17.55 37.47 -42.94
C ARG A 10 -18.34 38.78 -43.01
N ARG A 11 -19.17 39.11 -42.01
CA ARG A 11 -19.94 40.35 -41.96
C ARG A 11 -19.15 41.52 -41.36
N VAL A 12 -18.19 41.27 -40.49
CA VAL A 12 -17.45 42.31 -39.77
C VAL A 12 -16.17 42.74 -40.52
N ALA A 13 -15.62 41.90 -41.38
CA ALA A 13 -14.37 42.23 -42.08
C ALA A 13 -14.46 41.81 -43.58
N PRO A 14 -15.26 42.53 -44.41
CA PRO A 14 -15.39 42.23 -45.85
C PRO A 14 -14.07 42.40 -46.60
N THR A 15 -13.11 43.16 -46.08
CA THR A 15 -11.77 43.37 -46.67
C THR A 15 -10.88 42.14 -46.60
N LEU A 16 -11.14 41.21 -45.67
CA LEU A 16 -10.41 39.95 -45.58
C LEU A 16 -10.69 38.97 -46.73
N ALA A 17 -11.78 39.20 -47.47
CA ALA A 17 -12.13 38.36 -48.63
C ALA A 17 -11.21 38.60 -49.84
N PHE A 18 -10.47 39.72 -49.88
CA PHE A 18 -9.54 40.09 -50.96
C PHE A 18 -8.07 39.86 -50.62
N ALA A 19 -7.76 39.29 -49.44
CA ALA A 19 -6.39 38.93 -49.12
C ALA A 19 -5.93 37.81 -50.07
N PRO A 20 -4.80 37.99 -50.80
CA PRO A 20 -4.28 36.94 -51.66
C PRO A 20 -4.01 35.70 -50.78
N ARG A 21 -4.51 34.55 -51.24
CA ARG A 21 -4.23 33.28 -50.60
C ARG A 21 -2.74 32.99 -50.73
N ASP A 22 -2.02 33.23 -49.67
CA ASP A 22 -0.60 32.91 -49.58
C ASP A 22 -0.46 31.41 -49.26
N ARG A 23 0.18 30.67 -50.17
CA ARG A 23 0.45 29.24 -50.00
C ARG A 23 1.23 28.97 -48.70
N ALA A 24 2.09 29.88 -48.28
CA ALA A 24 2.83 29.77 -47.03
C ALA A 24 1.89 29.78 -45.82
N SER A 25 0.87 30.64 -45.83
CA SER A 25 -0.15 30.73 -44.77
C SER A 25 -1.03 29.47 -44.68
N GLU A 26 -1.36 28.88 -45.83
CA GLU A 26 -2.10 27.60 -45.88
C GLU A 26 -1.26 26.45 -45.32
N TRP A 27 -0.01 26.36 -45.71
CA TRP A 27 0.93 25.35 -45.18
C TRP A 27 1.16 25.51 -43.68
N LEU A 28 1.31 26.73 -43.18
CA LEU A 28 1.41 27.03 -41.78
C LEU A 28 0.16 26.60 -41.01
N GLY A 29 -1.02 26.89 -41.56
CA GLY A 29 -2.30 26.47 -41.00
C GLY A 29 -2.46 24.96 -40.91
N HIS A 30 -2.04 24.21 -41.93
CA HIS A 30 -2.04 22.76 -41.91
C HIS A 30 -1.02 22.21 -40.90
N GLY A 31 0.17 22.81 -40.77
CA GLY A 31 1.18 22.46 -39.80
C GLY A 31 0.70 22.63 -38.36
N LEU A 32 0.07 23.77 -38.05
CA LEU A 32 -0.51 24.02 -36.73
C LEU A 32 -1.64 23.04 -36.37
N ARG A 33 -2.52 22.72 -37.33
CA ARG A 33 -3.56 21.72 -37.09
C ARG A 33 -3.01 20.33 -36.85
N ALA A 34 -1.99 19.92 -37.62
CA ALA A 34 -1.31 18.64 -37.42
C ALA A 34 -0.62 18.57 -36.06
N LEU A 35 0.01 19.67 -35.65
CA LEU A 35 0.66 19.75 -34.33
C LEU A 35 -0.33 19.71 -33.18
N ALA A 36 -1.48 20.39 -33.31
CA ALA A 36 -2.55 20.33 -32.34
C ALA A 36 -3.15 18.91 -32.23
N ALA A 37 -3.38 18.25 -33.38
CA ALA A 37 -3.85 16.87 -33.38
C ALA A 37 -2.86 15.90 -32.75
N ALA A 38 -1.55 16.07 -33.02
CA ALA A 38 -0.49 15.26 -32.43
C ALA A 38 -0.40 15.48 -30.88
N ALA A 39 -0.55 16.73 -30.43
CA ALA A 39 -0.57 17.04 -29.00
C ALA A 39 -1.76 16.41 -28.28
N ILE A 40 -2.95 16.45 -28.89
CA ILE A 40 -4.15 15.79 -28.33
C ILE A 40 -3.95 14.27 -28.29
N ALA A 41 -3.42 13.68 -29.36
CA ALA A 41 -3.14 12.25 -29.42
C ALA A 41 -2.11 11.83 -28.35
N ALA A 42 -1.05 12.61 -28.17
CA ALA A 42 -0.04 12.36 -27.14
C ALA A 42 -0.65 12.48 -25.73
N LEU A 43 -1.54 13.45 -25.50
CA LEU A 43 -2.23 13.60 -24.22
C LEU A 43 -3.14 12.40 -23.92
N VAL A 44 -3.93 11.97 -24.92
CA VAL A 44 -4.79 10.78 -24.80
C VAL A 44 -3.95 9.52 -24.52
N PHE A 45 -2.82 9.37 -25.22
CA PHE A 45 -1.91 8.26 -25.03
C PHE A 45 -1.26 8.27 -23.63
N ALA A 46 -0.89 9.46 -23.13
CA ALA A 46 -0.36 9.63 -21.78
C ALA A 46 -1.41 9.30 -20.71
N LEU A 47 -2.67 9.72 -20.91
CA LEU A 47 -3.78 9.42 -20.01
C LEU A 47 -4.19 7.93 -20.05
N ALA A 48 -4.05 7.28 -21.19
CA ALA A 48 -4.32 5.84 -21.34
C ALA A 48 -3.32 4.98 -20.54
N GLY A 49 -2.21 5.58 -20.07
CA GLY A 49 -1.21 4.91 -19.24
C GLY A 49 -0.74 3.60 -19.87
N PRO A 50 0.15 3.62 -20.89
CA PRO A 50 0.62 2.38 -21.50
C PRO A 50 1.31 1.54 -20.41
N TYR A 51 0.56 0.61 -19.88
CA TYR A 51 0.97 -0.32 -18.85
C TYR A 51 1.57 -1.54 -19.55
N ARG A 52 2.83 -1.83 -19.28
CA ARG A 52 3.41 -3.14 -19.62
C ARG A 52 3.17 -4.05 -18.41
N PRO A 53 2.28 -5.05 -18.50
CA PRO A 53 2.21 -6.05 -17.46
C PRO A 53 3.56 -6.78 -17.43
N GLU A 54 4.32 -6.52 -16.39
CA GLU A 54 5.54 -7.27 -16.09
C GLU A 54 5.07 -8.59 -15.47
N TYR A 55 4.93 -9.61 -16.29
CA TYR A 55 4.68 -10.96 -15.82
C TYR A 55 5.97 -11.44 -15.15
N GLU A 56 6.03 -11.32 -13.83
CA GLU A 56 7.03 -12.01 -13.04
C GLU A 56 6.72 -13.49 -13.17
N VAL A 57 7.51 -14.20 -13.98
CA VAL A 57 7.42 -15.65 -14.07
C VAL A 57 7.78 -16.20 -12.69
N GLU A 58 6.75 -16.57 -11.96
CA GLU A 58 6.85 -17.09 -10.62
C GLU A 58 7.70 -18.38 -10.67
N LYS A 59 8.96 -18.28 -10.24
CA LYS A 59 9.85 -19.43 -10.11
C LYS A 59 9.33 -20.30 -8.96
N VAL A 60 8.46 -21.22 -9.30
CA VAL A 60 7.93 -22.21 -8.35
C VAL A 60 9.09 -23.09 -7.88
N GLY A 61 9.34 -23.11 -6.58
CA GLY A 61 10.16 -24.19 -5.97
C GLY A 61 11.50 -23.77 -5.37
N ARG A 62 11.83 -22.50 -5.19
CA ARG A 62 13.01 -22.09 -4.40
C ARG A 62 12.64 -21.07 -3.35
N GLY A 63 12.95 -21.39 -2.07
CA GLY A 63 12.67 -20.56 -0.91
C GLY A 63 11.38 -20.94 -0.18
N ALA A 64 11.05 -20.22 0.88
CA ALA A 64 9.80 -20.37 1.62
C ALA A 64 8.80 -19.26 1.22
N GLU A 65 7.51 -19.54 1.36
CA GLU A 65 6.47 -18.52 1.35
C GLU A 65 6.18 -18.08 2.78
N ILE A 66 6.47 -16.84 3.11
CA ILE A 66 6.40 -16.31 4.47
C ILE A 66 5.39 -15.17 4.53
N VAL A 67 4.34 -15.35 5.31
CA VAL A 67 3.38 -14.29 5.64
C VAL A 67 3.86 -13.59 6.90
N LEU A 68 4.19 -12.32 6.79
CA LEU A 68 4.51 -11.44 7.92
C LEU A 68 3.19 -10.87 8.45
N VAL A 69 2.89 -11.14 9.72
CA VAL A 69 1.69 -10.64 10.40
C VAL A 69 2.14 -9.68 11.50
N LEU A 70 2.01 -8.38 11.24
CA LEU A 70 2.52 -7.31 12.11
C LEU A 70 1.38 -6.66 12.87
N ASP A 71 1.50 -6.70 14.18
CA ASP A 71 0.60 -6.02 15.11
C ASP A 71 0.79 -4.49 15.05
N ARG A 72 -0.32 -3.79 14.92
CA ARG A 72 -0.42 -2.33 14.94
C ARG A 72 -1.33 -1.81 16.03
N SER A 73 -1.59 -2.61 17.04
CA SER A 73 -2.32 -2.17 18.21
C SER A 73 -1.57 -1.04 18.94
N ARG A 74 -2.30 -0.29 19.73
CA ARG A 74 -1.76 0.86 20.49
C ARG A 74 -0.61 0.47 21.44
N SER A 75 -0.56 -0.75 21.91
CA SER A 75 0.51 -1.26 22.78
C SER A 75 1.87 -1.30 22.07
N MET A 76 1.87 -1.50 20.74
CA MET A 76 3.06 -1.48 19.90
C MET A 76 3.69 -0.08 19.76
N ASP A 77 2.93 1.00 20.01
CA ASP A 77 3.46 2.36 20.04
C ASP A 77 4.22 2.68 21.33
N GLN A 78 4.11 1.82 22.34
CA GLN A 78 4.82 1.98 23.60
C GLN A 78 6.29 1.57 23.45
N GLY A 79 7.19 2.29 24.18
CA GLY A 79 8.59 1.92 24.27
C GLY A 79 8.77 0.64 25.09
N PHE A 80 9.91 -0.01 24.91
CA PHE A 80 10.35 -1.05 25.85
C PHE A 80 10.49 -0.44 27.24
N ALA A 81 9.85 -1.01 28.24
CA ALA A 81 9.88 -0.53 29.61
C ALA A 81 11.28 -0.71 30.22
N SER A 82 12.16 0.23 29.98
CA SER A 82 13.40 0.40 30.74
C SER A 82 13.21 1.56 31.71
N GLY A 83 12.82 1.21 32.92
CA GLY A 83 12.66 2.13 34.04
C GLY A 83 11.24 2.66 34.23
N ARG A 84 10.75 2.55 35.46
CA ARG A 84 9.51 3.04 36.10
C ARG A 84 8.58 3.78 35.12
N ALA A 85 7.76 3.03 34.42
CA ALA A 85 6.65 3.57 33.68
C ALA A 85 5.73 4.28 34.67
N ALA A 86 5.58 5.59 34.54
CA ALA A 86 4.43 6.27 35.07
C ALA A 86 3.22 5.51 34.53
N SER A 87 2.43 4.90 35.39
CA SER A 87 1.29 4.08 35.03
C SER A 87 0.40 4.90 34.10
N ALA A 88 0.22 4.41 32.86
CA ALA A 88 -0.71 5.02 31.93
C ALA A 88 -2.07 5.18 32.63
N PRO A 89 -2.73 6.35 32.53
CA PRO A 89 -4.03 6.55 33.14
C PRO A 89 -4.99 5.49 32.61
N ARG A 90 -5.63 4.78 33.55
CA ARG A 90 -6.65 3.79 33.24
C ARG A 90 -7.96 4.53 32.92
N GLY A 91 -8.30 4.64 31.66
CA GLY A 91 -9.58 5.24 31.22
C GLY A 91 -9.52 5.82 29.82
N THR A 92 -10.67 6.19 29.31
CA THR A 92 -10.86 6.83 27.99
C THR A 92 -11.08 8.35 28.11
N GLY A 93 -10.80 8.94 29.28
CA GLY A 93 -11.01 10.36 29.54
C GLY A 93 -9.96 11.28 28.87
N PRO A 94 -10.17 12.61 28.95
CA PRO A 94 -9.28 13.61 28.34
C PRO A 94 -7.83 13.52 28.82
N GLU A 95 -7.60 13.06 30.05
CA GLU A 95 -6.25 12.85 30.61
C GLU A 95 -5.50 11.71 29.94
N ALA A 96 -6.21 10.61 29.64
CA ALA A 96 -5.63 9.51 28.90
C ALA A 96 -5.29 9.93 27.47
N LEU A 97 -6.15 10.70 26.82
CA LEU A 97 -5.88 11.26 25.49
C LEU A 97 -4.67 12.20 25.52
N ASN A 98 -4.60 13.12 26.47
CA ASN A 98 -3.43 14.01 26.64
C ASN A 98 -2.14 13.22 26.92
N TYR A 99 -2.18 12.19 27.73
CA TYR A 99 -1.03 11.32 27.96
C TYR A 99 -0.53 10.68 26.67
N TYR A 100 -1.44 10.19 25.82
CA TYR A 100 -1.07 9.57 24.54
C TYR A 100 -0.61 10.59 23.48
N PHE A 101 -1.18 11.80 23.48
CA PHE A 101 -0.78 12.86 22.55
C PHE A 101 0.51 13.58 22.96
N SER A 102 0.80 13.67 24.26
CA SER A 102 2.00 14.31 24.81
C SER A 102 3.22 13.38 24.91
N GLN A 103 3.09 12.12 24.46
CA GLN A 103 4.24 11.24 24.40
C GLN A 103 5.34 11.86 23.53
N SER A 104 6.46 12.18 24.14
CA SER A 104 7.54 12.89 23.50
C SER A 104 8.08 12.09 22.31
N PRO A 105 8.59 12.77 21.26
CA PRO A 105 9.23 12.14 20.09
C PRO A 105 10.34 11.13 20.44
N ALA A 106 10.94 11.28 21.62
CA ALA A 106 11.96 10.36 22.12
C ALA A 106 11.40 8.95 22.44
N ARG A 107 10.14 8.84 22.89
CA ARG A 107 9.50 7.54 23.15
C ARG A 107 9.09 6.83 21.86
N LEU A 108 8.74 7.58 20.82
CA LEU A 108 8.45 7.04 19.51
C LEU A 108 9.70 6.48 18.82
N ARG A 109 10.90 6.92 19.22
CA ARG A 109 12.16 6.41 18.65
C ARG A 109 12.41 4.94 18.98
N ASP A 110 11.97 4.49 20.15
CA ASP A 110 12.22 3.14 20.66
C ASP A 110 10.92 2.36 20.87
N SER A 111 9.88 2.68 20.09
CA SER A 111 8.62 1.94 20.17
C SER A 111 8.80 0.50 19.70
N LYS A 112 8.05 -0.42 20.32
CA LYS A 112 8.06 -1.85 19.94
C LYS A 112 7.78 -2.03 18.48
N GLY A 113 6.81 -1.27 17.92
CA GLY A 113 6.47 -1.31 16.50
C GLY A 113 7.61 -0.87 15.58
N LYS A 114 8.41 0.13 15.99
CA LYS A 114 9.60 0.53 15.22
C LYS A 114 10.66 -0.56 15.22
N VAL A 115 10.96 -1.11 16.39
CA VAL A 115 11.94 -2.20 16.53
C VAL A 115 11.47 -3.44 15.75
N ALA A 116 10.17 -3.77 15.83
CA ALA A 116 9.60 -4.88 15.09
C ALA A 116 9.79 -4.71 13.56
N ARG A 117 9.52 -3.53 13.01
CA ARG A 117 9.74 -3.24 11.59
C ARG A 117 11.21 -3.32 11.19
N GLN A 118 12.10 -2.77 12.03
CA GLN A 118 13.52 -2.87 11.77
C GLN A 118 13.98 -4.33 11.72
N LEU A 119 13.57 -5.15 12.70
CA LEU A 119 13.91 -6.57 12.73
C LEU A 119 13.31 -7.34 11.56
N LEU A 120 12.07 -7.03 11.15
CA LEU A 120 11.45 -7.61 9.97
C LEU A 120 12.21 -7.22 8.68
N GLY A 121 12.62 -5.96 8.56
CA GLY A 121 13.44 -5.48 7.46
C GLY A 121 14.78 -6.24 7.36
N GLU A 122 15.48 -6.40 8.47
CA GLU A 122 16.72 -7.18 8.53
C GLU A 122 16.49 -8.67 8.25
N PHE A 123 15.40 -9.24 8.75
CA PHE A 123 15.03 -10.63 8.51
C PHE A 123 14.78 -10.90 7.02
N THR A 124 14.00 -10.06 6.37
CA THR A 124 13.70 -10.21 4.94
C THR A 124 14.93 -9.97 4.07
N ALA A 125 15.81 -9.03 4.44
CA ALA A 125 17.06 -8.76 3.73
C ALA A 125 18.02 -9.97 3.70
N ARG A 126 18.01 -10.79 4.75
CA ARG A 126 18.85 -12.00 4.83
C ARG A 126 18.28 -13.20 4.07
N ARG A 127 17.08 -13.07 3.47
CA ARG A 127 16.36 -14.17 2.82
C ARG A 127 15.91 -13.79 1.39
N PRO A 128 16.84 -13.50 0.47
CA PRO A 128 16.53 -13.01 -0.86
C PRO A 128 15.84 -14.05 -1.76
N GLN A 129 15.82 -15.32 -1.35
CA GLN A 129 15.20 -16.40 -2.13
C GLN A 129 13.77 -16.71 -1.68
N ASP A 130 13.35 -16.15 -0.52
CA ASP A 130 12.03 -16.36 0.03
C ASP A 130 11.05 -15.31 -0.53
N ARG A 131 9.76 -15.64 -0.47
CA ARG A 131 8.68 -14.75 -0.85
C ARG A 131 7.96 -14.28 0.37
N PHE A 132 7.65 -13.01 0.41
CA PHE A 132 7.01 -12.40 1.55
C PHE A 132 5.68 -11.78 1.16
N ALA A 133 4.67 -11.99 2.02
CA ALA A 133 3.45 -11.23 2.06
C ALA A 133 3.38 -10.49 3.40
N LEU A 134 2.65 -9.37 3.47
CA LEU A 134 2.52 -8.57 4.69
C LEU A 134 1.06 -8.31 5.01
N ILE A 135 0.68 -8.68 6.22
CA ILE A 135 -0.58 -8.33 6.86
C ILE A 135 -0.26 -7.44 8.07
N VAL A 136 -0.98 -6.36 8.17
CA VAL A 136 -0.95 -5.47 9.34
C VAL A 136 -2.29 -5.56 10.03
N PHE A 137 -2.31 -5.72 11.33
CA PHE A 137 -3.56 -5.90 12.05
C PHE A 137 -3.63 -5.12 13.37
N SER A 138 -4.83 -4.83 13.78
CA SER A 138 -5.24 -4.40 15.11
C SER A 138 -6.58 -5.06 15.42
N THR A 139 -7.68 -4.33 15.43
CA THR A 139 -9.04 -4.88 15.49
C THR A 139 -9.39 -5.67 14.22
N LEU A 140 -8.94 -5.16 13.06
CA LEU A 140 -9.15 -5.80 11.75
C LEU A 140 -7.80 -6.00 11.04
N PRO A 141 -7.60 -7.15 10.39
CA PRO A 141 -6.44 -7.38 9.55
C PRO A 141 -6.58 -6.67 8.19
N MET A 142 -5.47 -6.16 7.69
CA MET A 142 -5.36 -5.51 6.39
C MET A 142 -4.19 -6.16 5.62
N ARG A 143 -4.47 -6.66 4.43
CA ARG A 143 -3.45 -7.12 3.48
C ARG A 143 -2.75 -5.90 2.90
N VAL A 144 -1.46 -5.75 3.18
CA VAL A 144 -0.64 -4.63 2.69
C VAL A 144 0.13 -5.04 1.46
N LEU A 145 0.58 -6.29 1.41
CA LEU A 145 1.40 -6.82 0.33
C LEU A 145 1.06 -8.29 0.10
N ASP A 146 0.81 -8.65 -1.16
CA ASP A 146 0.74 -10.03 -1.61
C ASP A 146 2.15 -10.61 -1.81
N PHE A 147 2.26 -11.96 -1.97
CA PHE A 147 3.55 -12.61 -2.09
C PHE A 147 4.41 -12.05 -3.21
N THR A 148 5.58 -11.57 -2.84
CA THR A 148 6.60 -11.08 -3.77
C THR A 148 8.00 -11.46 -3.29
N ALA A 149 8.94 -11.57 -4.24
CA ALA A 149 10.38 -11.71 -3.97
C ALA A 149 11.12 -10.37 -4.12
N ARG A 150 10.42 -9.30 -4.51
CA ARG A 150 11.04 -7.97 -4.70
C ARG A 150 11.37 -7.32 -3.37
N HIS A 151 12.65 -7.34 -3.03
CA HIS A 151 13.13 -6.83 -1.75
C HIS A 151 12.75 -5.38 -1.48
N GLU A 152 12.84 -4.51 -2.49
CA GLU A 152 12.47 -3.09 -2.36
C GLU A 152 11.00 -2.89 -2.00
N VAL A 153 10.11 -3.68 -2.63
CA VAL A 153 8.67 -3.63 -2.37
C VAL A 153 8.37 -4.11 -0.95
N ILE A 154 9.05 -5.17 -0.50
CA ILE A 154 8.91 -5.72 0.84
C ILE A 154 9.33 -4.69 1.89
N GLN A 155 10.47 -4.03 1.70
CA GLN A 155 10.96 -2.99 2.61
C GLN A 155 10.02 -1.80 2.66
N ALA A 156 9.54 -1.32 1.51
CA ALA A 156 8.58 -0.24 1.43
C ALA A 156 7.25 -0.59 2.12
N ALA A 157 6.76 -1.83 1.99
CA ALA A 157 5.55 -2.30 2.65
C ALA A 157 5.71 -2.38 4.17
N ILE A 158 6.86 -2.84 4.68
CA ILE A 158 7.17 -2.87 6.11
C ILE A 158 7.18 -1.45 6.69
N GLU A 159 7.79 -0.50 6.00
CA GLU A 159 7.77 0.91 6.41
C GLU A 159 6.36 1.51 6.34
N ALA A 160 5.63 1.26 5.27
CA ALA A 160 4.24 1.71 5.12
C ALA A 160 3.32 1.13 6.19
N GLY A 161 3.62 -0.04 6.75
CA GLY A 161 2.94 -0.63 7.88
C GLY A 161 2.91 0.27 9.13
N ASN A 162 3.62 1.39 9.17
CA ASN A 162 3.58 2.40 10.22
C ASN A 162 2.49 3.49 10.01
N ILE A 163 1.79 3.49 8.89
CA ILE A 163 0.82 4.54 8.58
C ILE A 163 -0.44 4.38 9.42
N GLY A 164 -0.78 5.44 10.15
CA GLY A 164 -1.93 5.52 11.05
C GLY A 164 -1.64 4.97 12.44
N ARG A 165 -2.44 5.38 13.42
CA ARG A 165 -2.38 4.85 14.78
C ARG A 165 -3.30 3.65 14.91
N GLY A 166 -2.81 2.57 15.50
CA GLY A 166 -3.58 1.37 15.73
C GLY A 166 -4.81 1.60 16.60
N LEU A 167 -5.83 0.82 16.37
CA LEU A 167 -6.98 0.73 17.26
C LEU A 167 -6.58 0.03 18.56
N SER A 168 -7.41 0.15 19.59
CA SER A 168 -7.07 -0.34 20.93
C SER A 168 -7.13 -1.85 21.10
N GLU A 169 -7.79 -2.54 20.19
CA GLU A 169 -8.00 -3.99 20.25
C GLU A 169 -7.03 -4.73 19.33
N THR A 170 -6.70 -5.94 19.72
CA THR A 170 -5.80 -6.84 19.01
C THR A 170 -6.53 -8.13 18.73
N ASN A 171 -6.79 -8.45 17.46
CA ASN A 171 -7.45 -9.69 17.06
C ASN A 171 -6.47 -10.57 16.26
N ILE A 172 -5.69 -11.36 16.99
CA ILE A 172 -4.67 -12.26 16.43
C ILE A 172 -5.34 -13.38 15.62
N GLY A 173 -6.44 -13.93 16.14
CA GLY A 173 -7.14 -15.03 15.49
C GLY A 173 -7.56 -14.69 14.06
N ARG A 174 -8.19 -13.53 13.87
CA ARG A 174 -8.62 -13.08 12.55
C ARG A 174 -7.43 -12.76 11.63
N ALA A 175 -6.36 -12.22 12.18
CA ALA A 175 -5.14 -11.94 11.41
C ALA A 175 -4.48 -13.22 10.88
N LEU A 176 -4.45 -14.28 11.69
CA LEU A 176 -3.93 -15.58 11.29
C LEU A 176 -4.84 -16.26 10.26
N GLU A 177 -6.17 -16.16 10.39
CA GLU A 177 -7.11 -16.67 9.36
C GLU A 177 -6.80 -16.05 7.99
N VAL A 178 -6.71 -14.71 7.91
CA VAL A 178 -6.36 -14.00 6.67
C VAL A 178 -4.95 -14.38 6.18
N GLY A 179 -4.01 -14.64 7.11
CA GLY A 179 -2.68 -15.15 6.77
C GLY A 179 -2.71 -16.53 6.11
N MET A 180 -3.59 -17.41 6.58
CA MET A 180 -3.76 -18.74 5.97
C MET A 180 -4.49 -18.68 4.62
N GLU A 181 -5.49 -17.78 4.48
CA GLU A 181 -6.18 -17.54 3.20
C GLU A 181 -5.21 -17.13 2.08
N LEU A 182 -4.09 -16.46 2.40
CA LEU A 182 -3.07 -16.11 1.42
C LEU A 182 -2.37 -17.30 0.78
N PHE A 183 -2.40 -18.46 1.43
CA PHE A 183 -1.82 -19.70 0.90
C PHE A 183 -2.83 -20.53 0.08
N GLU A 184 -4.13 -20.20 0.16
CA GLU A 184 -5.15 -20.91 -0.59
C GLU A 184 -4.93 -20.71 -2.10
N ASP A 185 -5.25 -21.74 -2.88
CA ASP A 185 -5.15 -21.77 -4.35
C ASP A 185 -3.75 -21.48 -4.93
N ARG A 186 -2.70 -21.56 -4.11
CA ARG A 186 -1.33 -21.40 -4.59
C ARG A 186 -0.67 -22.74 -4.87
N PRO A 187 -0.21 -22.96 -6.11
CA PRO A 187 0.48 -24.20 -6.50
C PRO A 187 1.94 -24.19 -6.00
N TYR A 188 2.13 -24.22 -4.70
CA TYR A 188 3.45 -24.17 -4.09
C TYR A 188 3.74 -25.39 -3.23
N ASN A 189 4.87 -26.07 -3.47
CA ASN A 189 5.28 -27.28 -2.78
C ASN A 189 6.40 -27.06 -1.75
N GLY A 190 6.73 -25.82 -1.43
CA GLY A 190 7.77 -25.47 -0.46
C GLY A 190 7.23 -25.25 0.96
N SER A 191 8.08 -24.70 1.82
CA SER A 191 7.71 -24.38 3.20
C SER A 191 6.81 -23.15 3.26
N ARG A 192 5.69 -23.25 3.97
CA ARG A 192 4.76 -22.16 4.25
C ARG A 192 4.89 -21.75 5.71
N ILE A 193 5.13 -20.48 5.95
CA ILE A 193 5.43 -19.95 7.28
C ILE A 193 4.56 -18.71 7.54
N ILE A 194 3.95 -18.63 8.72
CA ILE A 194 3.35 -17.40 9.22
C ILE A 194 4.22 -16.91 10.36
N LEU A 195 4.77 -15.70 10.22
CA LEU A 195 5.57 -15.03 11.24
C LEU A 195 4.72 -13.93 11.88
N LEU A 196 4.21 -14.20 13.07
CA LEU A 196 3.45 -13.26 13.87
C LEU A 196 4.40 -12.43 14.74
N VAL A 197 4.26 -11.10 14.66
CA VAL A 197 4.97 -10.12 15.50
C VAL A 197 3.94 -9.28 16.25
N SER A 198 3.78 -9.53 17.54
CA SER A 198 2.85 -8.85 18.44
C SER A 198 3.46 -8.79 19.84
N ASP A 199 3.06 -7.80 20.64
CA ASP A 199 3.41 -7.73 22.07
C ASP A 199 2.41 -8.47 22.97
N GLY A 200 1.48 -9.18 22.39
CA GLY A 200 0.48 -9.99 23.06
C GLY A 200 -0.74 -9.17 23.49
N GLY A 201 -1.72 -9.83 24.06
CA GLY A 201 -2.92 -9.18 24.60
C GLY A 201 -4.23 -9.71 24.05
N ASP A 202 -4.19 -10.61 23.06
CA ASP A 202 -5.41 -11.29 22.58
C ASP A 202 -5.64 -12.61 23.33
N ARG A 203 -6.89 -12.82 23.70
CA ARG A 203 -7.36 -14.13 24.17
C ARG A 203 -8.09 -14.79 23.01
N MET A 204 -7.33 -15.58 22.25
CA MET A 204 -7.90 -16.34 21.14
C MET A 204 -8.99 -17.27 21.67
N ASP A 205 -10.19 -17.13 21.11
CA ASP A 205 -11.33 -17.99 21.38
C ASP A 205 -11.02 -19.47 21.02
N PRO A 206 -11.46 -20.46 21.82
CA PRO A 206 -11.22 -21.87 21.54
C PRO A 206 -11.67 -22.31 20.15
N ASP A 207 -12.83 -21.83 19.68
CA ASP A 207 -13.37 -22.14 18.37
C ASP A 207 -12.48 -21.63 17.24
N THR A 208 -11.93 -20.42 17.39
CA THR A 208 -10.97 -19.86 16.45
C THR A 208 -9.67 -20.66 16.41
N ARG A 209 -9.19 -21.12 17.57
CA ARG A 209 -8.00 -21.97 17.65
C ARG A 209 -8.21 -23.30 16.92
N GLU A 210 -9.37 -23.92 17.08
CA GLU A 210 -9.71 -25.18 16.42
C GLU A 210 -9.80 -25.01 14.91
N ARG A 211 -10.44 -23.93 14.42
CA ARG A 211 -10.49 -23.58 12.99
C ARG A 211 -9.10 -23.37 12.41
N LEU A 212 -8.25 -22.59 13.06
CA LEU A 212 -6.88 -22.36 12.63
C LEU A 212 -6.06 -23.65 12.58
N SER A 213 -6.22 -24.54 13.57
CA SER A 213 -5.53 -25.82 13.56
C SER A 213 -6.00 -26.74 12.44
N SER A 214 -7.29 -26.68 12.10
CA SER A 214 -7.86 -27.43 10.98
C SER A 214 -7.39 -26.90 9.62
N LEU A 215 -7.27 -25.59 9.46
CA LEU A 215 -6.75 -24.94 8.26
C LEU A 215 -5.26 -25.27 8.07
N ALA A 216 -4.46 -25.18 9.13
CA ALA A 216 -3.03 -25.48 9.09
C ALA A 216 -2.73 -26.95 8.70
N ARG A 217 -3.63 -27.89 8.99
CA ARG A 217 -3.47 -29.31 8.61
C ARG A 217 -3.82 -29.58 7.15
N LYS A 218 -4.56 -28.69 6.51
CA LYS A 218 -4.99 -28.83 5.10
C LYS A 218 -3.99 -28.26 4.11
N GLN A 219 -3.07 -27.43 4.57
CA GLN A 219 -2.02 -26.77 3.78
C GLN A 219 -0.66 -27.46 3.95
#